data_564c9ac6cf6b53e59356ac9a680a68cf
#
_entry.id   564c9ac6cf6b53e59356ac9a680a68cf
#
_cell.length_a   1.000
_cell.length_b   1.000
_cell.length_c   1.000
_cell.angle_alpha   90.00
_cell.angle_beta   90.00
_cell.angle_gamma   90.00
#
_symmetry.space_group_name_H-M   'P 1'
#
loop_
_entity.id
_entity.type
_entity.pdbx_description
1 polymer ?
#
loop_
_entity_poly.entity_id
_entity_poly.type
_entity_poly.pdbx_seq_one_letter_code
_entity_poly.pdbx_strand_id
1 'polypeptide(L)'
;MLPSKKYLLIAIITLATLLLGFVFSGYLTLLLLGLDTKLFTWNTYYQYYHAIGQPQVAPFVGKIKWAGYLGFGLPLLVLLVTGLVLLLKKDKRSLHGDARFATGADLSKHGMFKKTGQSIVVGSHGGKLVRLDGQQFVILAAPTRSGKGVGVVIPNLLEYGESLVVLDIKQENFDLTSGWRASQGQEIYLFNPFAEDRRTHRWNPLSYVSDDPAFRVSDLMSIAAMLYPDGAEDQKFWVSQARNAFMAFTLYLFENWDDERSSGFPGGSGTPTLGAVYRLSSGDGSDLKKYLKALSERSFLSSNARSAFANMLSQADETFASILGTFKEPLNPWINPVLDKATSSNDFLLTDVRRKKMTIYIGIQPNKLAESRLIINLFFSQLINLNTKELPKSNPDLKYQCLLLMDEFTSIGKVEIIASAVSYMAGYNIRLLPIIQSMSQLDATYGREVSRTIITNHALQILYAPREQQDANDYSDMLGYTTVRKKNVTHAREKTHNFTEERRALMLPQELKAMGPDKEVFLYEGIPHPVKCDKIRYYKDRYFTSRLLPKVDVPMLNV
;
A
#
# COMPACT_ATOMS: atom_id res chain seq x y z
N MET A 1 -2.18 26.21 15.42
CA MET A 1 -2.83 27.40 14.83
C MET A 1 -1.77 28.47 14.56
N LEU A 2 -1.73 29.05 13.35
CA LEU A 2 -0.86 30.19 13.03
C LEU A 2 -1.15 31.34 14.01
N PRO A 3 -0.12 32.06 14.48
CA PRO A 3 -0.31 33.13 15.48
C PRO A 3 -1.39 34.16 15.09
N SER A 4 -1.52 34.49 13.81
CA SER A 4 -2.54 35.40 13.30
C SER A 4 -3.98 34.96 13.54
N LYS A 5 -4.27 33.66 13.50
CA LYS A 5 -5.63 33.11 13.76
C LYS A 5 -6.02 33.15 15.25
N LYS A 6 -5.04 33.07 16.16
CA LYS A 6 -5.28 33.22 17.60
C LYS A 6 -5.66 34.65 17.96
N TYR A 7 -4.94 35.63 17.42
CA TYR A 7 -5.25 37.05 17.65
C TYR A 7 -6.60 37.45 17.08
N LEU A 8 -6.96 36.93 15.89
CA LEU A 8 -8.27 37.16 15.29
C LEU A 8 -9.40 36.57 16.15
N LEU A 9 -9.24 35.36 16.67
CA LEU A 9 -10.21 34.73 17.55
C LEU A 9 -10.39 35.52 18.86
N ILE A 10 -9.29 35.97 19.48
CA ILE A 10 -9.34 36.81 20.68
C ILE A 10 -10.09 38.13 20.41
N ALA A 11 -9.79 38.78 19.29
CA ALA A 11 -10.46 40.02 18.90
C ALA A 11 -11.96 39.82 18.70
N ILE A 12 -12.37 38.73 18.04
CA ILE A 12 -13.80 38.40 17.84
C ILE A 12 -14.51 38.17 19.20
N ILE A 13 -13.88 37.39 20.09
CA ILE A 13 -14.47 37.11 21.43
C ILE A 13 -14.57 38.39 22.24
N THR A 14 -13.55 39.23 22.22
CA THR A 14 -13.56 40.51 22.93
C THR A 14 -14.67 41.43 22.40
N LEU A 15 -14.82 41.53 21.08
CA LEU A 15 -15.88 42.32 20.44
C LEU A 15 -17.25 41.78 20.78
N ALA A 16 -17.45 40.45 20.74
CA ALA A 16 -18.71 39.82 21.13
C ALA A 16 -19.07 40.08 22.61
N THR A 17 -18.06 40.05 23.51
CA THR A 17 -18.24 40.32 24.95
C THR A 17 -18.63 41.77 25.18
N LEU A 18 -18.04 42.72 24.45
CA LEU A 18 -18.43 44.15 24.54
C LEU A 18 -19.85 44.39 24.03
N LEU A 19 -20.26 43.77 22.93
CA LEU A 19 -21.62 43.86 22.41
C LEU A 19 -22.63 43.25 23.37
N LEU A 20 -22.35 42.09 23.96
CA LEU A 20 -23.19 41.48 24.99
C LEU A 20 -23.27 42.35 26.23
N GLY A 21 -22.16 42.96 26.67
CA GLY A 21 -22.14 43.91 27.78
C GLY A 21 -23.00 45.13 27.52
N PHE A 22 -22.96 45.66 26.31
CA PHE A 22 -23.78 46.79 25.90
C PHE A 22 -25.30 46.49 25.95
N VAL A 23 -25.69 45.34 25.37
CA VAL A 23 -27.08 44.84 25.37
C VAL A 23 -27.55 44.59 26.82
N PHE A 24 -26.72 43.93 27.62
CA PHE A 24 -27.04 43.62 29.02
C PHE A 24 -27.13 44.87 29.89
N SER A 25 -26.28 45.87 29.68
CA SER A 25 -26.40 47.18 30.34
C SER A 25 -27.70 47.88 30.02
N GLY A 26 -28.19 47.81 28.80
CA GLY A 26 -29.49 48.35 28.40
C GLY A 26 -30.65 47.68 29.14
N TYR A 27 -30.65 46.36 29.22
CA TYR A 27 -31.65 45.60 29.96
C TYR A 27 -31.63 45.89 31.45
N LEU A 28 -30.44 45.92 32.07
CA LEU A 28 -30.26 46.29 33.48
C LEU A 28 -30.70 47.73 33.78
N THR A 29 -30.51 48.66 32.85
CA THR A 29 -30.95 50.05 33.02
C THR A 29 -32.47 50.11 33.20
N LEU A 30 -33.25 49.46 32.35
CA LEU A 30 -34.71 49.40 32.49
C LEU A 30 -35.11 48.73 33.79
N LEU A 31 -34.49 47.64 34.18
CA LEU A 31 -34.77 46.87 35.37
C LEU A 31 -34.51 47.72 36.67
N LEU A 32 -33.33 48.38 36.72
CA LEU A 32 -32.98 49.23 37.89
C LEU A 32 -33.79 50.52 37.97
N LEU A 33 -34.31 50.99 36.86
CA LEU A 33 -35.24 52.15 36.82
C LEU A 33 -36.67 51.78 37.11
N GLY A 34 -37.03 50.49 37.18
CA GLY A 34 -38.41 50.01 37.40
C GLY A 34 -39.31 50.21 36.17
N LEU A 35 -38.73 50.27 34.97
CA LEU A 35 -39.44 50.42 33.70
C LEU A 35 -39.76 49.06 33.05
N ASP A 36 -40.80 49.03 32.22
CA ASP A 36 -41.17 47.80 31.52
C ASP A 36 -40.02 47.35 30.59
N THR A 37 -39.53 46.15 30.83
CA THR A 37 -38.47 45.56 30.04
C THR A 37 -38.88 45.31 28.59
N LYS A 38 -40.19 45.40 28.25
CA LYS A 38 -40.67 45.36 26.86
C LYS A 38 -40.22 46.57 26.04
N LEU A 39 -39.82 47.65 26.70
CA LEU A 39 -39.27 48.84 26.04
C LEU A 39 -37.81 48.73 25.67
N PHE A 40 -37.19 47.54 25.88
CA PHE A 40 -35.82 47.30 25.57
C PHE A 40 -35.56 47.38 24.05
N THR A 41 -34.53 48.16 23.69
CA THR A 41 -33.97 48.25 22.34
C THR A 41 -32.45 48.07 22.45
N TRP A 42 -31.81 47.66 21.37
CA TRP A 42 -30.34 47.40 21.36
C TRP A 42 -29.51 48.63 21.78
N ASN A 43 -30.01 49.85 21.58
CA ASN A 43 -29.35 51.12 21.92
C ASN A 43 -29.88 51.75 23.24
N THR A 44 -30.69 51.04 24.05
CA THR A 44 -31.28 51.53 25.30
C THR A 44 -30.24 52.12 26.24
N TYR A 45 -29.12 51.42 26.50
CA TYR A 45 -28.08 51.95 27.38
C TYR A 45 -27.48 53.25 26.86
N TYR A 46 -27.22 53.37 25.56
CA TYR A 46 -26.69 54.57 24.93
C TYR A 46 -27.62 55.78 25.12
N GLN A 47 -28.93 55.61 24.90
CA GLN A 47 -29.92 56.65 25.06
C GLN A 47 -29.96 57.16 26.50
N TYR A 48 -30.03 56.29 27.48
CA TYR A 48 -30.05 56.67 28.90
C TYR A 48 -28.71 57.26 29.35
N TYR A 49 -27.60 56.79 28.87
CA TYR A 49 -26.27 57.32 29.18
C TYR A 49 -26.09 58.75 28.64
N HIS A 50 -26.56 59.02 27.44
CA HIS A 50 -26.53 60.40 26.87
C HIS A 50 -27.50 61.35 27.55
N ALA A 51 -28.57 60.85 28.17
CA ALA A 51 -29.51 61.68 28.90
C ALA A 51 -29.04 62.04 30.32
N ILE A 52 -27.91 61.57 30.82
CA ILE A 52 -27.41 61.77 32.20
C ILE A 52 -27.25 63.24 32.53
N GLY A 53 -26.97 64.16 31.55
CA GLY A 53 -26.86 65.59 31.75
C GLY A 53 -28.19 66.37 31.88
N GLN A 54 -29.33 65.68 31.69
CA GLN A 54 -30.61 66.35 31.75
C GLN A 54 -31.15 66.42 33.22
N PRO A 55 -31.75 67.52 33.65
CA PRO A 55 -32.20 67.69 35.01
C PRO A 55 -33.21 66.61 35.45
N GLN A 56 -34.03 66.10 34.54
CA GLN A 56 -35.06 65.08 34.78
C GLN A 56 -34.46 63.70 35.11
N VAL A 57 -33.25 63.41 34.69
CA VAL A 57 -32.56 62.14 34.89
C VAL A 57 -31.60 62.15 36.10
N ALA A 58 -31.36 63.34 36.69
CA ALA A 58 -30.48 63.55 37.85
C ALA A 58 -30.67 62.55 39.00
N PRO A 59 -31.90 62.18 39.43
CA PRO A 59 -32.13 61.22 40.53
C PRO A 59 -31.71 59.80 40.16
N PHE A 60 -31.59 59.46 38.88
CA PHE A 60 -31.41 58.12 38.39
C PHE A 60 -29.98 57.88 37.87
N VAL A 61 -29.14 58.89 37.85
CA VAL A 61 -27.73 58.77 37.31
C VAL A 61 -26.95 57.65 37.95
N GLY A 62 -27.08 57.45 39.26
CA GLY A 62 -26.42 56.35 39.96
C GLY A 62 -26.84 54.98 39.45
N LYS A 63 -28.16 54.79 39.23
CA LYS A 63 -28.69 53.51 38.71
C LYS A 63 -28.20 53.21 37.27
N ILE A 64 -28.14 54.22 36.40
CA ILE A 64 -27.67 54.10 35.02
C ILE A 64 -26.18 53.75 35.01
N LYS A 65 -25.36 54.40 35.84
CA LYS A 65 -23.93 54.08 35.97
C LYS A 65 -23.71 52.65 36.49
N TRP A 66 -24.47 52.23 37.51
CA TRP A 66 -24.39 50.87 38.01
C TRP A 66 -24.86 49.83 37.00
N ALA A 67 -25.88 50.10 36.19
CA ALA A 67 -26.25 49.23 35.08
C ALA A 67 -25.11 49.04 34.09
N GLY A 68 -24.34 50.09 33.78
CA GLY A 68 -23.16 50.00 32.96
C GLY A 68 -22.03 49.16 33.60
N TYR A 69 -21.69 49.47 34.87
CA TYR A 69 -20.65 48.71 35.56
C TYR A 69 -20.96 47.22 35.68
N LEU A 70 -22.19 46.86 35.99
CA LEU A 70 -22.62 45.45 36.08
C LEU A 70 -22.74 44.84 34.68
N GLY A 71 -23.28 45.57 33.72
CA GLY A 71 -23.52 45.07 32.37
C GLY A 71 -22.24 44.76 31.59
N PHE A 72 -21.21 45.57 31.73
CA PHE A 72 -19.89 45.30 31.15
C PHE A 72 -18.98 44.45 32.04
N GLY A 73 -19.06 44.68 33.37
CA GLY A 73 -18.18 44.02 34.35
C GLY A 73 -18.43 42.52 34.45
N LEU A 74 -19.67 42.09 34.41
CA LEU A 74 -20.02 40.68 34.58
C LEU A 74 -19.58 39.78 33.40
N PRO A 75 -19.82 40.14 32.12
CA PRO A 75 -19.28 39.42 30.99
C PRO A 75 -17.75 39.41 30.94
N LEU A 76 -17.12 40.54 31.31
CA LEU A 76 -15.65 40.66 31.36
C LEU A 76 -15.05 39.75 32.46
N LEU A 77 -15.69 39.69 33.63
CA LEU A 77 -15.31 38.81 34.73
C LEU A 77 -15.37 37.32 34.30
N VAL A 78 -16.46 36.92 33.64
CA VAL A 78 -16.64 35.57 33.11
C VAL A 78 -15.53 35.23 32.10
N LEU A 79 -15.19 36.17 31.23
CA LEU A 79 -14.11 35.99 30.24
C LEU A 79 -12.76 35.86 30.93
N LEU A 80 -12.46 36.68 31.93
CA LEU A 80 -11.21 36.61 32.71
C LEU A 80 -11.09 35.32 33.50
N VAL A 81 -12.16 34.89 34.18
CA VAL A 81 -12.17 33.63 34.94
C VAL A 81 -11.99 32.44 34.01
N THR A 82 -12.68 32.43 32.86
CA THR A 82 -12.55 31.36 31.86
C THR A 82 -11.14 31.34 31.28
N GLY A 83 -10.57 32.50 30.97
CA GLY A 83 -9.18 32.64 30.50
C GLY A 83 -8.17 32.14 31.55
N LEU A 84 -8.38 32.51 32.81
CA LEU A 84 -7.52 32.05 33.92
C LEU A 84 -7.60 30.55 34.14
N VAL A 85 -8.78 29.96 34.07
CA VAL A 85 -8.99 28.51 34.18
C VAL A 85 -8.28 27.77 33.02
N LEU A 86 -8.32 28.32 31.80
CA LEU A 86 -7.64 27.75 30.64
C LEU A 86 -6.10 27.89 30.75
N LEU A 87 -5.59 29.00 31.29
CA LEU A 87 -4.16 29.24 31.53
C LEU A 87 -3.63 28.38 32.69
N LEU A 88 -4.41 28.14 33.71
CA LEU A 88 -4.04 27.30 34.86
C LEU A 88 -4.15 25.80 34.57
N LYS A 89 -4.75 25.42 33.46
CA LYS A 89 -4.85 24.03 33.04
C LYS A 89 -3.48 23.59 32.53
N LYS A 90 -2.57 23.25 33.48
CA LYS A 90 -1.30 22.58 33.17
C LYS A 90 -1.59 21.23 32.54
N ASP A 91 -1.10 21.01 31.33
CA ASP A 91 -1.01 19.66 30.78
C ASP A 91 -0.16 18.81 31.73
N LYS A 92 -0.83 17.93 32.47
CA LYS A 92 -0.14 16.98 33.33
C LYS A 92 0.56 15.98 32.42
N ARG A 93 1.88 16.06 32.34
CA ARG A 93 2.69 15.02 31.67
C ARG A 93 2.35 13.68 32.33
N SER A 94 1.91 12.73 31.52
CA SER A 94 1.67 11.36 32.00
C SER A 94 3.02 10.69 32.30
N LEU A 95 3.13 10.01 33.45
CA LEU A 95 4.39 9.40 33.91
C LEU A 95 4.82 8.23 33.02
N HIS A 96 3.86 7.46 32.48
CA HIS A 96 4.08 6.22 31.75
C HIS A 96 3.61 6.25 30.28
N GLY A 97 3.28 7.41 29.75
CA GLY A 97 2.77 7.59 28.38
C GLY A 97 1.31 8.01 28.34
N ASP A 98 0.91 8.55 27.21
CA ASP A 98 -0.43 9.09 26.94
C ASP A 98 -1.03 8.48 25.66
N ALA A 99 -0.64 7.25 25.34
CA ALA A 99 -1.16 6.54 24.19
C ALA A 99 -2.70 6.49 24.24
N ARG A 100 -3.32 6.85 23.14
CA ARG A 100 -4.77 6.82 22.91
C ARG A 100 -5.06 6.45 21.48
N PHE A 101 -6.26 6.01 21.20
CA PHE A 101 -6.69 5.87 19.82
C PHE A 101 -6.98 7.23 19.18
N ALA A 102 -6.69 7.34 17.89
CA ALA A 102 -7.06 8.48 17.07
C ALA A 102 -8.59 8.60 16.98
N THR A 103 -9.07 9.83 16.97
CA THR A 103 -10.48 10.16 16.79
C THR A 103 -10.80 10.45 15.33
N GLY A 104 -12.09 10.49 14.96
CA GLY A 104 -12.50 10.91 13.62
C GLY A 104 -12.01 12.33 13.26
N ALA A 105 -11.81 13.21 14.24
CA ALA A 105 -11.22 14.54 14.04
C ALA A 105 -9.73 14.44 13.67
N ASP A 106 -8.98 13.55 14.31
CA ASP A 106 -7.58 13.28 13.96
C ASP A 106 -7.46 12.76 12.52
N LEU A 107 -8.31 11.79 12.13
CA LEU A 107 -8.37 11.27 10.77
C LEU A 107 -8.71 12.34 9.74
N SER A 108 -9.72 13.18 10.03
CA SER A 108 -10.12 14.28 9.15
C SER A 108 -9.01 15.31 8.95
N LYS A 109 -8.30 15.66 10.04
CA LYS A 109 -7.16 16.60 10.02
C LYS A 109 -6.03 16.12 9.11
N HIS A 110 -5.81 14.80 9.06
CA HIS A 110 -4.78 14.18 8.23
C HIS A 110 -5.29 13.74 6.84
N GLY A 111 -6.52 14.15 6.47
CA GLY A 111 -7.07 13.91 5.13
C GLY A 111 -7.47 12.47 4.84
N MET A 112 -7.56 11.59 5.85
CA MET A 112 -7.82 10.16 5.64
C MET A 112 -9.23 9.82 5.18
N PHE A 113 -10.12 10.79 5.06
CA PHE A 113 -11.45 10.61 4.46
C PHE A 113 -11.52 11.12 3.01
N LYS A 114 -10.43 11.72 2.51
CA LYS A 114 -10.37 12.22 1.13
C LYS A 114 -10.24 11.06 0.15
N LYS A 115 -10.97 11.15 -0.97
CA LYS A 115 -10.90 10.21 -2.08
C LYS A 115 -10.08 10.82 -3.22
N THR A 116 -9.09 10.10 -3.70
CA THR A 116 -8.36 10.38 -4.94
C THR A 116 -8.31 9.12 -5.80
N GLY A 117 -7.78 9.20 -7.02
CA GLY A 117 -7.55 8.02 -7.87
C GLY A 117 -6.52 7.05 -7.30
N GLN A 118 -5.62 7.54 -6.43
CA GLN A 118 -4.50 6.77 -5.84
C GLN A 118 -4.74 6.36 -4.39
N SER A 119 -5.94 6.57 -3.86
CA SER A 119 -6.24 6.25 -2.47
C SER A 119 -6.38 4.76 -2.22
N ILE A 120 -5.61 4.21 -1.27
CA ILE A 120 -5.79 2.85 -0.74
C ILE A 120 -6.79 2.91 0.41
N VAL A 121 -7.83 2.09 0.34
CA VAL A 121 -8.83 1.93 1.39
C VAL A 121 -8.25 1.02 2.47
N VAL A 122 -8.24 1.49 3.72
CA VAL A 122 -7.63 0.78 4.85
C VAL A 122 -8.64 0.35 5.91
N GLY A 123 -9.88 0.80 5.84
CA GLY A 123 -10.95 0.45 6.79
C GLY A 123 -12.07 1.46 6.77
N SER A 124 -12.92 1.45 7.82
CA SER A 124 -14.01 2.41 7.97
C SER A 124 -14.10 2.96 9.40
N HIS A 125 -14.43 4.24 9.54
CA HIS A 125 -14.60 4.88 10.83
C HIS A 125 -15.86 5.77 10.82
N GLY A 126 -16.81 5.45 11.70
CA GLY A 126 -18.07 6.17 11.75
C GLY A 126 -18.86 6.15 10.44
N GLY A 127 -18.84 5.02 9.72
CA GLY A 127 -19.51 4.83 8.43
C GLY A 127 -18.82 5.50 7.23
N LYS A 128 -17.65 6.10 7.42
CA LYS A 128 -16.85 6.71 6.35
C LYS A 128 -15.63 5.84 6.04
N LEU A 129 -15.33 5.62 4.77
CA LEU A 129 -14.13 4.90 4.36
C LEU A 129 -12.88 5.70 4.72
N VAL A 130 -11.95 5.02 5.39
CA VAL A 130 -10.64 5.55 5.74
C VAL A 130 -9.67 5.19 4.61
N ARG A 131 -8.90 6.15 4.12
CA ARG A 131 -8.05 6.02 2.95
C ARG A 131 -6.67 6.60 3.20
N LEU A 132 -5.66 5.97 2.63
CA LEU A 132 -4.30 6.49 2.53
C LEU A 132 -4.03 6.92 1.09
N ASP A 133 -3.78 8.19 0.89
CA ASP A 133 -3.39 8.77 -0.40
C ASP A 133 -1.87 8.86 -0.54
N GLY A 134 -1.39 9.12 -1.77
CA GLY A 134 0.03 9.34 -2.06
C GLY A 134 0.79 8.09 -2.49
N GLN A 135 2.09 8.03 -2.17
CA GLN A 135 3.02 6.99 -2.64
C GLN A 135 3.41 5.96 -1.57
N GLN A 136 3.01 6.19 -0.33
CA GLN A 136 3.39 5.35 0.82
C GLN A 136 2.78 3.95 0.73
N PHE A 137 3.54 2.94 1.16
CA PHE A 137 3.12 1.55 1.15
C PHE A 137 2.24 1.20 2.33
N VAL A 138 1.40 0.20 2.12
CA VAL A 138 0.51 -0.34 3.15
C VAL A 138 0.76 -1.84 3.27
N ILE A 139 0.91 -2.35 4.47
CA ILE A 139 0.96 -3.80 4.74
C ILE A 139 -0.24 -4.23 5.59
N LEU A 140 -0.81 -5.38 5.28
CA LEU A 140 -1.87 -6.00 6.07
C LEU A 140 -1.37 -7.31 6.69
N ALA A 141 -1.38 -7.38 8.02
CA ALA A 141 -1.20 -8.63 8.75
C ALA A 141 -2.56 -9.18 9.21
N ALA A 142 -2.98 -10.28 8.59
CA ALA A 142 -4.33 -10.83 8.74
C ALA A 142 -4.34 -12.36 8.68
N PRO A 143 -4.64 -13.06 9.79
CA PRO A 143 -4.72 -14.52 9.82
C PRO A 143 -5.71 -15.09 8.79
N THR A 144 -5.53 -16.35 8.44
CA THR A 144 -6.44 -17.06 7.52
C THR A 144 -7.90 -16.95 8.00
N ARG A 145 -8.84 -16.72 7.08
CA ARG A 145 -10.30 -16.57 7.36
C ARG A 145 -10.64 -15.39 8.28
N SER A 146 -9.78 -14.39 8.39
CA SER A 146 -10.03 -13.17 9.17
C SER A 146 -10.78 -12.08 8.37
N GLY A 147 -11.09 -12.34 7.10
CA GLY A 147 -11.82 -11.41 6.23
C GLY A 147 -10.92 -10.43 5.46
N LYS A 148 -9.63 -10.74 5.25
CA LYS A 148 -8.68 -9.91 4.49
C LYS A 148 -9.17 -9.55 3.09
N GLY A 149 -9.63 -10.55 2.32
CA GLY A 149 -10.22 -10.36 0.98
C GLY A 149 -11.43 -9.44 1.02
N VAL A 150 -12.32 -9.68 1.99
CA VAL A 150 -13.56 -8.92 2.17
C VAL A 150 -13.32 -7.47 2.61
N GLY A 151 -12.34 -7.26 3.51
CA GLY A 151 -12.13 -5.97 4.17
C GLY A 151 -11.19 -5.02 3.43
N VAL A 152 -10.18 -5.57 2.75
CA VAL A 152 -9.12 -4.77 2.13
C VAL A 152 -8.96 -5.07 0.65
N VAL A 153 -8.88 -6.35 0.22
CA VAL A 153 -8.57 -6.68 -1.18
C VAL A 153 -9.67 -6.20 -2.13
N ILE A 154 -10.89 -6.75 -2.01
CA ILE A 154 -12.01 -6.41 -2.90
C ILE A 154 -12.37 -4.91 -2.82
N PRO A 155 -12.44 -4.27 -1.63
CA PRO A 155 -12.65 -2.83 -1.57
C PRO A 155 -11.63 -2.01 -2.37
N ASN A 156 -10.34 -2.36 -2.31
CA ASN A 156 -9.31 -1.67 -3.07
C ASN A 156 -9.40 -1.94 -4.58
N LEU A 157 -9.73 -3.16 -4.99
CA LEU A 157 -9.95 -3.48 -6.40
C LEU A 157 -11.15 -2.73 -7.00
N LEU A 158 -12.16 -2.39 -6.19
CA LEU A 158 -13.32 -1.61 -6.61
C LEU A 158 -13.15 -0.09 -6.48
N GLU A 159 -12.14 0.37 -5.70
CA GLU A 159 -11.94 1.80 -5.40
C GLU A 159 -10.72 2.42 -6.05
N TYR A 160 -9.63 1.68 -6.16
CA TYR A 160 -8.37 2.22 -6.68
C TYR A 160 -8.48 2.55 -8.16
N GLY A 161 -8.31 3.82 -8.50
CA GLY A 161 -8.64 4.35 -9.83
C GLY A 161 -7.54 4.25 -10.88
N GLU A 162 -6.33 3.81 -10.49
CA GLU A 162 -5.18 3.71 -11.39
C GLU A 162 -4.80 2.25 -11.67
N SER A 163 -3.61 1.99 -12.19
CA SER A 163 -3.19 0.64 -12.58
C SER A 163 -2.97 -0.28 -11.39
N LEU A 164 -3.28 -1.56 -11.57
CA LEU A 164 -3.10 -2.62 -10.59
C LEU A 164 -2.40 -3.83 -11.19
N VAL A 165 -1.51 -4.43 -10.41
CA VAL A 165 -1.07 -5.81 -10.61
C VAL A 165 -1.45 -6.61 -9.37
N VAL A 166 -2.26 -7.64 -9.56
CA VAL A 166 -2.92 -8.37 -8.48
C VAL A 166 -2.43 -9.82 -8.46
N LEU A 167 -1.85 -10.23 -7.35
CA LEU A 167 -1.61 -11.65 -7.12
C LEU A 167 -2.91 -12.29 -6.63
N ASP A 168 -3.50 -13.18 -7.43
CA ASP A 168 -4.85 -13.74 -7.22
C ASP A 168 -4.81 -15.28 -7.23
N ILE A 169 -4.50 -15.88 -6.08
CA ILE A 169 -4.28 -17.34 -5.95
C ILE A 169 -5.56 -18.16 -6.17
N LYS A 170 -6.74 -17.57 -6.03
CA LYS A 170 -8.01 -18.28 -6.20
C LYS A 170 -8.84 -17.79 -7.38
N GLN A 171 -8.37 -16.76 -8.07
CA GLN A 171 -9.09 -16.05 -9.11
C GLN A 171 -10.43 -15.41 -8.66
N GLU A 172 -10.73 -15.40 -7.36
CA GLU A 172 -11.90 -14.72 -6.80
C GLU A 172 -11.86 -13.22 -7.04
N ASN A 173 -10.67 -12.63 -7.00
CA ASN A 173 -10.47 -11.19 -7.21
C ASN A 173 -10.79 -10.79 -8.66
N PHE A 174 -10.33 -11.58 -9.64
CA PHE A 174 -10.65 -11.39 -11.05
C PHE A 174 -12.15 -11.52 -11.28
N ASP A 175 -12.75 -12.62 -10.80
CA ASP A 175 -14.17 -12.90 -11.03
C ASP A 175 -15.10 -11.81 -10.48
N LEU A 176 -14.76 -11.21 -9.34
CA LEU A 176 -15.58 -10.20 -8.67
C LEU A 176 -15.34 -8.78 -9.15
N THR A 177 -14.17 -8.47 -9.69
CA THR A 177 -13.79 -7.06 -9.86
C THR A 177 -13.39 -6.67 -11.28
N SER A 178 -13.08 -7.63 -12.16
CA SER A 178 -12.64 -7.36 -13.53
C SER A 178 -13.66 -6.56 -14.35
N GLY A 179 -14.94 -6.91 -14.25
CA GLY A 179 -16.03 -6.22 -14.95
C GLY A 179 -16.15 -4.74 -14.54
N TRP A 180 -16.05 -4.46 -13.23
CA TRP A 180 -16.08 -3.07 -12.75
C TRP A 180 -14.88 -2.29 -13.29
N ARG A 181 -13.67 -2.83 -13.19
CA ARG A 181 -12.47 -2.15 -13.65
C ARG A 181 -12.51 -1.89 -15.15
N ALA A 182 -13.03 -2.84 -15.96
CA ALA A 182 -13.27 -2.63 -17.39
C ALA A 182 -14.26 -1.49 -17.64
N SER A 183 -15.35 -1.42 -16.87
CA SER A 183 -16.34 -0.34 -16.98
C SER A 183 -15.78 1.05 -16.66
N GLN A 184 -14.66 1.11 -15.92
CA GLN A 184 -13.92 2.36 -15.65
C GLN A 184 -12.89 2.70 -16.75
N GLY A 185 -12.94 2.03 -17.90
CA GLY A 185 -12.06 2.27 -19.04
C GLY A 185 -10.65 1.73 -18.88
N GLN A 186 -10.48 0.72 -18.04
CA GLN A 186 -9.18 0.05 -17.86
C GLN A 186 -9.06 -1.16 -18.77
N GLU A 187 -7.85 -1.42 -19.26
CA GLU A 187 -7.51 -2.67 -19.93
C GLU A 187 -7.35 -3.77 -18.87
N ILE A 188 -8.00 -4.91 -19.08
CA ILE A 188 -8.04 -6.00 -18.10
C ILE A 188 -7.39 -7.24 -18.66
N TYR A 189 -6.45 -7.79 -17.92
CA TYR A 189 -5.72 -8.98 -18.31
C TYR A 189 -5.70 -10.01 -17.17
N LEU A 190 -5.87 -11.29 -17.52
CA LEU A 190 -5.65 -12.43 -16.63
C LEU A 190 -4.48 -13.23 -17.16
N PHE A 191 -3.38 -13.27 -16.43
CA PHE A 191 -2.24 -14.14 -16.70
C PHE A 191 -2.29 -15.35 -15.77
N ASN A 192 -2.73 -16.49 -16.30
CA ASN A 192 -2.78 -17.77 -15.63
C ASN A 192 -2.06 -18.84 -16.46
N PRO A 193 -0.71 -18.93 -16.36
CA PRO A 193 0.09 -19.77 -17.25
C PRO A 193 -0.10 -21.29 -17.05
N PHE A 194 -0.85 -21.69 -16.02
CA PHE A 194 -1.18 -23.09 -15.74
C PHE A 194 -2.68 -23.37 -15.77
N ALA A 195 -3.46 -22.52 -16.47
CA ALA A 195 -4.92 -22.64 -16.55
C ALA A 195 -5.33 -23.98 -17.17
N GLU A 196 -6.10 -24.78 -16.42
CA GLU A 196 -6.62 -26.09 -16.90
C GLU A 196 -7.68 -25.92 -18.00
N ASP A 197 -8.40 -24.80 -17.99
CA ASP A 197 -9.35 -24.39 -19.05
C ASP A 197 -8.67 -23.64 -20.21
N ARG A 198 -7.35 -23.48 -20.18
CA ARG A 198 -6.53 -22.77 -21.17
C ARG A 198 -6.89 -21.28 -21.33
N ARG A 199 -7.65 -20.70 -20.40
CA ARG A 199 -8.03 -19.29 -20.48
C ARG A 199 -7.00 -18.42 -19.80
N THR A 200 -6.21 -17.70 -20.60
CA THR A 200 -5.16 -16.79 -20.13
C THR A 200 -4.75 -15.83 -21.25
N HIS A 201 -4.31 -14.65 -20.87
CA HIS A 201 -3.53 -13.77 -21.71
C HIS A 201 -2.07 -14.22 -21.72
N ARG A 202 -1.32 -13.79 -22.73
CA ARG A 202 0.08 -14.17 -22.96
C ARG A 202 1.01 -13.06 -22.52
N TRP A 203 2.16 -13.49 -22.01
CA TRP A 203 3.26 -12.62 -21.66
C TRP A 203 4.59 -13.33 -21.90
N ASN A 204 5.42 -12.80 -22.82
CA ASN A 204 6.73 -13.36 -23.14
C ASN A 204 7.84 -12.60 -22.41
N PRO A 205 8.55 -13.22 -21.44
CA PRO A 205 9.62 -12.57 -20.69
C PRO A 205 10.79 -12.09 -21.58
N LEU A 206 11.03 -12.72 -22.71
CA LEU A 206 12.13 -12.34 -23.61
C LEU A 206 11.82 -11.15 -24.52
N SER A 207 10.57 -10.71 -24.60
CA SER A 207 10.19 -9.56 -25.44
C SER A 207 10.70 -8.19 -24.96
N TYR A 208 11.33 -8.13 -23.79
CA TYR A 208 11.90 -6.89 -23.24
C TYR A 208 13.42 -6.81 -23.42
N VAL A 209 13.98 -7.80 -24.07
CA VAL A 209 15.40 -7.81 -24.47
C VAL A 209 15.60 -6.84 -25.63
N SER A 210 16.61 -6.00 -25.55
CA SER A 210 16.89 -4.97 -26.54
C SER A 210 17.17 -5.54 -27.93
N ASP A 211 16.61 -4.93 -28.94
CA ASP A 211 16.95 -5.19 -30.34
C ASP A 211 18.38 -4.71 -30.65
N ASP A 212 18.92 -3.73 -29.90
CA ASP A 212 20.30 -3.28 -30.03
C ASP A 212 21.27 -4.33 -29.41
N PRO A 213 22.17 -4.94 -30.20
CA PRO A 213 23.13 -5.90 -29.70
C PRO A 213 24.00 -5.39 -28.54
N ALA A 214 24.23 -4.07 -28.45
CA ALA A 214 25.05 -3.47 -27.40
C ALA A 214 24.42 -3.61 -26.00
N PHE A 215 23.11 -3.64 -25.91
CA PHE A 215 22.37 -3.76 -24.65
C PHE A 215 21.81 -5.17 -24.41
N ARG A 216 21.66 -5.97 -25.48
CA ARG A 216 21.06 -7.30 -25.43
C ARG A 216 21.74 -8.23 -24.42
N VAL A 217 23.07 -8.26 -24.39
CA VAL A 217 23.83 -9.09 -23.45
C VAL A 217 23.49 -8.75 -22.00
N SER A 218 23.41 -7.46 -21.67
CA SER A 218 23.07 -6.99 -20.31
C SER A 218 21.63 -7.37 -19.91
N ASP A 219 20.67 -7.22 -20.84
CA ASP A 219 19.27 -7.59 -20.57
C ASP A 219 19.15 -9.11 -20.36
N LEU A 220 19.80 -9.91 -21.18
CA LEU A 220 19.82 -11.37 -21.03
C LEU A 220 20.52 -11.83 -19.75
N MET A 221 21.63 -11.19 -19.36
CA MET A 221 22.27 -11.45 -18.05
C MET A 221 21.35 -11.15 -16.88
N SER A 222 20.57 -10.09 -16.97
CA SER A 222 19.57 -9.75 -15.96
C SER A 222 18.48 -10.84 -15.84
N ILE A 223 17.98 -11.35 -16.96
CA ILE A 223 17.00 -12.46 -16.98
C ILE A 223 17.66 -13.75 -16.46
N ALA A 224 18.90 -14.03 -16.86
CA ALA A 224 19.64 -15.20 -16.37
C ALA A 224 19.81 -15.16 -14.84
N ALA A 225 20.08 -13.99 -14.25
CA ALA A 225 20.18 -13.84 -12.81
C ALA A 225 18.86 -14.10 -12.07
N MET A 226 17.71 -13.81 -12.70
CA MET A 226 16.38 -14.10 -12.15
C MET A 226 16.04 -15.60 -12.22
N LEU A 227 16.42 -16.28 -13.31
CA LEU A 227 16.18 -17.72 -13.51
C LEU A 227 17.13 -18.59 -12.69
N TYR A 228 18.38 -18.15 -12.55
CA TYR A 228 19.46 -18.83 -11.84
C TYR A 228 19.99 -17.91 -10.73
N PRO A 229 19.27 -17.73 -9.62
CA PRO A 229 19.71 -16.87 -8.52
C PRO A 229 21.00 -17.41 -7.88
N ASP A 230 21.76 -16.53 -7.24
CA ASP A 230 22.98 -16.92 -6.55
C ASP A 230 22.67 -17.95 -5.45
N GLY A 231 23.34 -19.08 -5.52
CA GLY A 231 23.22 -20.18 -4.57
C GLY A 231 24.25 -20.10 -3.44
N ALA A 232 24.32 -21.16 -2.65
CA ALA A 232 25.37 -21.37 -1.66
C ALA A 232 26.76 -21.40 -2.36
N GLU A 233 27.84 -21.22 -1.57
CA GLU A 233 29.19 -21.07 -2.10
C GLU A 233 29.63 -22.25 -3.00
N ASP A 234 29.25 -23.47 -2.64
CA ASP A 234 29.48 -24.71 -3.38
C ASP A 234 28.70 -24.79 -4.71
N GLN A 235 27.66 -24.03 -4.88
CA GLN A 235 26.85 -24.01 -6.12
C GLN A 235 27.22 -22.90 -7.10
N LYS A 236 28.05 -21.94 -6.71
CA LYS A 236 28.39 -20.76 -7.52
C LYS A 236 28.94 -21.13 -8.92
N PHE A 237 29.76 -22.17 -9.00
CA PHE A 237 30.29 -22.65 -10.28
C PHE A 237 29.14 -23.09 -11.20
N TRP A 238 28.23 -23.91 -10.70
CA TRP A 238 27.14 -24.49 -11.50
C TRP A 238 26.15 -23.41 -11.95
N VAL A 239 25.82 -22.49 -11.07
CA VAL A 239 24.96 -21.34 -11.37
C VAL A 239 25.61 -20.45 -12.45
N SER A 240 26.89 -20.15 -12.33
CA SER A 240 27.62 -19.36 -13.33
C SER A 240 27.65 -20.04 -14.69
N GLN A 241 27.87 -21.36 -14.74
CA GLN A 241 27.86 -22.12 -15.97
C GLN A 241 26.45 -22.25 -16.58
N ALA A 242 25.41 -22.38 -15.74
CA ALA A 242 24.02 -22.38 -16.21
C ALA A 242 23.63 -21.02 -16.83
N ARG A 243 24.06 -19.90 -16.22
CA ARG A 243 23.88 -18.54 -16.79
C ARG A 243 24.62 -18.42 -18.15
N ASN A 244 25.84 -18.96 -18.26
CA ASN A 244 26.55 -18.95 -19.51
C ASN A 244 25.85 -19.80 -20.60
N ALA A 245 25.31 -20.97 -20.23
CA ALA A 245 24.50 -21.79 -21.15
C ALA A 245 23.23 -21.04 -21.60
N PHE A 246 22.56 -20.37 -20.68
CA PHE A 246 21.42 -19.51 -21.02
C PHE A 246 21.80 -18.42 -22.02
N MET A 247 22.94 -17.77 -21.83
CA MET A 247 23.45 -16.77 -22.76
C MET A 247 23.70 -17.38 -24.15
N ALA A 248 24.32 -18.58 -24.24
CA ALA A 248 24.60 -19.25 -25.52
C ALA A 248 23.30 -19.49 -26.31
N PHE A 249 22.29 -20.10 -25.66
CA PHE A 249 21.04 -20.45 -26.34
C PHE A 249 20.18 -19.23 -26.66
N THR A 250 20.11 -18.24 -25.76
CA THR A 250 19.29 -17.03 -25.98
C THR A 250 19.90 -16.14 -27.06
N LEU A 251 21.23 -15.91 -27.05
CA LEU A 251 21.89 -15.15 -28.10
C LEU A 251 21.71 -15.82 -29.45
N TYR A 252 21.85 -17.16 -29.53
CA TYR A 252 21.59 -17.89 -30.77
C TYR A 252 20.18 -17.58 -31.31
N LEU A 253 19.16 -17.68 -30.47
CA LEU A 253 17.76 -17.45 -30.89
C LEU A 253 17.54 -16.01 -31.35
N PHE A 254 18.09 -15.02 -30.66
CA PHE A 254 17.96 -13.62 -31.04
C PHE A 254 18.69 -13.27 -32.31
N GLU A 255 19.93 -13.78 -32.48
CA GLU A 255 20.74 -13.50 -33.65
C GLU A 255 20.22 -14.25 -34.88
N ASN A 256 19.70 -15.48 -34.73
CA ASN A 256 18.99 -16.20 -35.78
C ASN A 256 17.71 -15.44 -36.19
N TRP A 257 16.95 -14.93 -35.24
CA TRP A 257 15.74 -14.14 -35.52
C TRP A 257 16.05 -12.83 -36.25
N ASP A 258 17.17 -12.17 -35.93
CA ASP A 258 17.62 -10.98 -36.64
C ASP A 258 18.09 -11.33 -38.07
N ASP A 259 18.79 -12.45 -38.29
CA ASP A 259 19.21 -12.91 -39.59
C ASP A 259 18.01 -13.25 -40.50
N GLU A 260 17.02 -13.98 -39.96
CA GLU A 260 15.79 -14.31 -40.69
C GLU A 260 15.00 -13.04 -41.08
N ARG A 261 14.88 -12.06 -40.17
CA ARG A 261 14.22 -10.77 -40.46
C ARG A 261 14.94 -9.98 -41.54
N SER A 262 16.27 -9.98 -41.53
CA SER A 262 17.12 -9.27 -42.48
C SER A 262 17.06 -9.92 -43.87
N SER A 263 16.92 -11.24 -43.93
CA SER A 263 16.85 -12.01 -45.15
C SER A 263 15.49 -11.99 -45.84
N GLY A 264 14.47 -11.33 -45.24
CA GLY A 264 13.15 -11.16 -45.85
C GLY A 264 12.32 -12.45 -45.92
N PHE A 265 12.62 -13.46 -45.12
CA PHE A 265 11.83 -14.70 -45.00
C PHE A 265 10.57 -14.46 -44.14
N PRO A 266 9.37 -14.31 -44.70
CA PRO A 266 8.13 -14.24 -43.93
C PRO A 266 7.82 -15.68 -43.45
N GLY A 267 8.06 -15.97 -42.21
CA GLY A 267 7.73 -17.26 -41.60
C GLY A 267 8.85 -17.85 -40.73
N GLY A 268 9.80 -17.03 -40.35
CA GLY A 268 10.87 -17.42 -39.44
C GLY A 268 10.41 -17.93 -38.08
N SER A 269 11.34 -18.35 -37.27
CA SER A 269 11.18 -19.01 -35.97
C SER A 269 10.34 -18.21 -34.93
N GLY A 270 9.87 -17.00 -35.26
CA GLY A 270 9.11 -16.11 -34.38
C GLY A 270 9.98 -15.46 -33.30
N THR A 271 9.38 -14.60 -32.46
CA THR A 271 10.08 -13.97 -31.37
C THR A 271 10.65 -15.01 -30.40
N PRO A 272 11.94 -14.91 -29.98
CA PRO A 272 12.52 -15.83 -29.00
C PRO A 272 11.66 -16.00 -27.75
N THR A 273 11.54 -17.26 -27.28
CA THR A 273 10.76 -17.62 -26.08
C THR A 273 11.55 -18.56 -25.17
N LEU A 274 11.21 -18.64 -23.89
CA LEU A 274 11.86 -19.58 -22.97
C LEU A 274 11.59 -21.03 -23.35
N GLY A 275 10.42 -21.35 -23.92
CA GLY A 275 10.17 -22.68 -24.48
C GLY A 275 11.04 -23.01 -25.69
N ALA A 276 11.32 -22.03 -26.55
CA ALA A 276 12.27 -22.20 -27.64
C ALA A 276 13.70 -22.45 -27.13
N VAL A 277 14.12 -21.75 -26.07
CA VAL A 277 15.41 -21.97 -25.39
C VAL A 277 15.48 -23.38 -24.84
N TYR A 278 14.43 -23.87 -24.19
CA TYR A 278 14.37 -25.25 -23.68
C TYR A 278 14.47 -26.28 -24.80
N ARG A 279 13.69 -26.13 -25.87
CA ARG A 279 13.71 -27.04 -27.03
C ARG A 279 15.08 -27.06 -27.73
N LEU A 280 15.67 -25.89 -27.98
CA LEU A 280 16.98 -25.77 -28.58
C LEU A 280 18.08 -26.50 -27.78
N SER A 281 18.03 -26.37 -26.45
CA SER A 281 18.98 -27.03 -25.55
C SER A 281 18.79 -28.55 -25.46
N SER A 282 17.66 -29.07 -25.94
CA SER A 282 17.36 -30.50 -25.91
C SER A 282 17.91 -31.25 -27.14
N GLY A 283 18.36 -30.49 -28.17
CA GLY A 283 18.90 -31.07 -29.39
C GLY A 283 17.81 -31.57 -30.35
N ASP A 284 18.27 -32.25 -31.43
CA ASP A 284 17.43 -32.79 -32.49
C ASP A 284 17.39 -34.35 -32.49
N GLY A 285 17.86 -34.96 -31.41
CA GLY A 285 17.99 -36.41 -31.29
C GLY A 285 19.35 -36.98 -31.72
N SER A 286 20.24 -36.18 -32.29
CA SER A 286 21.63 -36.54 -32.57
C SER A 286 22.52 -36.36 -31.33
N ASP A 287 23.84 -36.64 -31.49
CA ASP A 287 24.81 -36.32 -30.43
C ASP A 287 24.76 -34.83 -30.09
N LEU A 288 24.41 -34.51 -28.85
CA LEU A 288 24.12 -33.15 -28.40
C LEU A 288 25.35 -32.22 -28.53
N LYS A 289 26.57 -32.69 -28.24
CA LYS A 289 27.76 -31.85 -28.39
C LYS A 289 28.04 -31.53 -29.87
N LYS A 290 27.85 -32.49 -30.78
CA LYS A 290 27.98 -32.26 -32.23
C LYS A 290 26.92 -31.29 -32.73
N TYR A 291 25.67 -31.46 -32.29
CA TYR A 291 24.58 -30.55 -32.61
C TYR A 291 24.89 -29.11 -32.17
N LEU A 292 25.27 -28.91 -30.93
CA LEU A 292 25.58 -27.58 -30.39
C LEU A 292 26.83 -26.98 -31.03
N LYS A 293 27.80 -27.81 -31.40
CA LYS A 293 28.96 -27.35 -32.18
C LYS A 293 28.54 -26.83 -33.56
N ALA A 294 27.68 -27.54 -34.26
CA ALA A 294 27.14 -27.09 -35.55
C ALA A 294 26.33 -25.78 -35.41
N LEU A 295 25.61 -25.59 -34.30
CA LEU A 295 24.95 -24.30 -34.01
C LEU A 295 25.98 -23.18 -33.81
N SER A 296 27.07 -23.43 -33.07
CA SER A 296 28.09 -22.43 -32.77
C SER A 296 28.89 -21.95 -33.98
N GLU A 297 28.87 -22.72 -35.08
CA GLU A 297 29.57 -22.43 -36.33
C GLU A 297 28.74 -21.59 -37.32
N ARG A 298 27.47 -21.24 -36.98
CA ARG A 298 26.62 -20.41 -37.84
C ARG A 298 27.25 -19.04 -38.11
N SER A 299 27.18 -18.57 -39.34
CA SER A 299 27.84 -17.32 -39.80
C SER A 299 27.27 -16.06 -39.12
N PHE A 300 25.99 -16.05 -38.83
CA PHE A 300 25.30 -14.91 -38.23
C PHE A 300 25.66 -14.68 -36.75
N LEU A 301 26.31 -15.63 -36.08
CA LEU A 301 26.60 -15.51 -34.66
C LEU A 301 27.67 -14.46 -34.34
N SER A 302 27.40 -13.67 -33.32
CA SER A 302 28.37 -12.76 -32.72
C SER A 302 29.51 -13.48 -31.99
N SER A 303 30.59 -12.76 -31.71
CA SER A 303 31.71 -13.28 -30.90
C SER A 303 31.24 -13.68 -29.49
N ASN A 304 30.29 -12.97 -28.90
CA ASN A 304 29.74 -13.27 -27.57
C ASN A 304 28.99 -14.61 -27.55
N ALA A 305 28.12 -14.85 -28.55
CA ALA A 305 27.42 -16.12 -28.69
C ALA A 305 28.39 -17.28 -28.89
N ARG A 306 29.34 -17.13 -29.80
CA ARG A 306 30.38 -18.16 -30.05
C ARG A 306 31.21 -18.47 -28.81
N SER A 307 31.61 -17.43 -28.04
CA SER A 307 32.37 -17.60 -26.81
C SER A 307 31.56 -18.33 -25.73
N ALA A 308 30.27 -18.04 -25.61
CA ALA A 308 29.39 -18.73 -24.66
C ALA A 308 29.25 -20.23 -25.01
N PHE A 309 29.05 -20.57 -26.29
CA PHE A 309 29.08 -21.98 -26.74
C PHE A 309 30.42 -22.64 -26.51
N ALA A 310 31.54 -22.00 -26.87
CA ALA A 310 32.87 -22.54 -26.71
C ALA A 310 33.19 -22.86 -25.24
N ASN A 311 32.83 -21.97 -24.32
CA ASN A 311 32.97 -22.18 -22.87
C ASN A 311 32.24 -23.46 -22.42
N MET A 312 30.99 -23.63 -22.86
CA MET A 312 30.17 -24.80 -22.49
C MET A 312 30.73 -26.09 -23.15
N LEU A 313 31.08 -26.04 -24.45
CA LEU A 313 31.55 -27.20 -25.22
C LEU A 313 32.97 -27.67 -24.85
N SER A 314 33.81 -26.82 -24.29
CA SER A 314 35.14 -27.14 -23.80
C SER A 314 35.17 -28.01 -22.54
N GLN A 315 34.03 -28.15 -21.87
CA GLN A 315 33.93 -28.92 -20.62
C GLN A 315 33.98 -30.43 -20.88
N ALA A 316 34.53 -31.21 -19.94
CA ALA A 316 34.47 -32.66 -19.96
C ALA A 316 33.02 -33.15 -20.02
N ASP A 317 32.76 -34.34 -20.55
CA ASP A 317 31.40 -34.83 -20.82
C ASP A 317 30.51 -34.88 -19.57
N GLU A 318 31.04 -35.31 -18.44
CA GLU A 318 30.30 -35.35 -17.16
C GLU A 318 29.96 -33.94 -16.65
N THR A 319 30.94 -33.02 -16.75
CA THR A 319 30.73 -31.61 -16.35
C THR A 319 29.72 -30.93 -17.28
N PHE A 320 29.84 -31.18 -18.60
CA PHE A 320 28.89 -30.66 -19.58
C PHE A 320 27.46 -31.14 -19.32
N ALA A 321 27.27 -32.44 -19.03
CA ALA A 321 25.96 -33.00 -18.70
C ALA A 321 25.39 -32.38 -17.44
N SER A 322 26.21 -32.17 -16.41
CA SER A 322 25.81 -31.52 -15.14
C SER A 322 25.45 -30.06 -15.35
N ILE A 323 26.20 -29.31 -16.16
CA ILE A 323 25.86 -27.91 -16.51
C ILE A 323 24.52 -27.85 -17.22
N LEU A 324 24.26 -28.71 -18.19
CA LEU A 324 22.98 -28.77 -18.89
C LEU A 324 21.82 -29.15 -17.96
N GLY A 325 22.06 -30.06 -17.01
CA GLY A 325 21.10 -30.42 -15.97
C GLY A 325 20.70 -29.19 -15.13
N THR A 326 21.69 -28.48 -14.60
CA THR A 326 21.47 -27.25 -13.81
C THR A 326 20.80 -26.16 -14.64
N PHE A 327 21.18 -26.02 -15.91
CA PHE A 327 20.56 -25.04 -16.81
C PHE A 327 19.10 -25.39 -17.12
N LYS A 328 18.76 -26.65 -17.36
CA LYS A 328 17.39 -27.06 -17.71
C LYS A 328 16.42 -27.07 -16.53
N GLU A 329 16.92 -27.26 -15.32
CA GLU A 329 16.09 -27.40 -14.12
C GLU A 329 15.01 -26.31 -14.02
N PRO A 330 15.32 -25.00 -14.04
CA PRO A 330 14.31 -23.94 -13.97
C PRO A 330 13.46 -23.81 -15.24
N LEU A 331 13.90 -24.37 -16.38
CA LEU A 331 13.18 -24.33 -17.65
C LEU A 331 12.28 -25.56 -17.89
N ASN A 332 12.40 -26.62 -17.09
CA ASN A 332 11.56 -27.81 -17.21
C ASN A 332 10.05 -27.53 -17.20
N PRO A 333 9.50 -26.54 -16.47
CA PRO A 333 8.08 -26.21 -16.57
C PRO A 333 7.59 -25.92 -17.99
N TRP A 334 8.45 -25.45 -18.91
CA TRP A 334 8.10 -25.18 -20.32
C TRP A 334 7.86 -26.43 -21.17
N ILE A 335 8.00 -27.62 -20.60
CA ILE A 335 7.45 -28.88 -21.17
C ILE A 335 5.91 -28.81 -21.19
N ASN A 336 5.28 -28.06 -20.27
CA ASN A 336 3.85 -27.84 -20.25
C ASN A 336 3.45 -26.95 -21.43
N PRO A 337 2.61 -27.45 -22.37
CA PRO A 337 2.28 -26.71 -23.57
C PRO A 337 1.43 -25.46 -23.28
N VAL A 338 0.65 -25.44 -22.17
CA VAL A 338 -0.12 -24.25 -21.77
C VAL A 338 0.83 -23.13 -21.32
N LEU A 339 1.83 -23.44 -20.47
CA LEU A 339 2.83 -22.47 -20.05
C LEU A 339 3.65 -21.98 -21.25
N ASP A 340 4.11 -22.88 -22.12
CA ASP A 340 4.87 -22.51 -23.32
C ASP A 340 4.07 -21.53 -24.18
N LYS A 341 2.81 -21.84 -24.44
CA LYS A 341 1.93 -20.96 -25.23
C LYS A 341 1.60 -19.65 -24.51
N ALA A 342 1.36 -19.69 -23.20
CA ALA A 342 1.09 -18.49 -22.39
C ALA A 342 2.29 -17.53 -22.35
N THR A 343 3.51 -18.04 -22.57
CA THR A 343 4.74 -17.24 -22.58
C THR A 343 5.34 -17.05 -23.98
N SER A 344 4.56 -17.28 -25.05
CA SER A 344 5.05 -17.20 -26.43
C SER A 344 4.89 -15.84 -27.11
N SER A 345 4.10 -14.94 -26.54
CA SER A 345 3.77 -13.64 -27.15
C SER A 345 3.24 -12.69 -26.07
N ASN A 346 2.92 -11.45 -26.40
CA ASN A 346 2.37 -10.48 -25.47
C ASN A 346 0.97 -10.01 -25.89
N ASP A 347 0.01 -10.14 -24.98
CA ASP A 347 -1.29 -9.47 -25.06
C ASP A 347 -1.27 -8.16 -24.26
N PHE A 348 -0.30 -7.98 -23.38
CA PHE A 348 -0.03 -6.76 -22.61
C PHE A 348 1.48 -6.57 -22.41
N LEU A 349 1.89 -5.34 -22.11
CA LEU A 349 3.27 -4.99 -21.82
C LEU A 349 3.42 -4.49 -20.38
N LEU A 350 4.43 -5.00 -19.66
CA LEU A 350 4.74 -4.57 -18.31
C LEU A 350 5.17 -3.10 -18.22
N THR A 351 5.71 -2.55 -19.31
CA THR A 351 6.10 -1.13 -19.42
C THR A 351 4.91 -0.17 -19.47
N ASP A 352 3.71 -0.68 -19.75
CA ASP A 352 2.51 0.14 -19.94
C ASP A 352 1.76 0.45 -18.63
N VAL A 353 2.06 -0.28 -17.53
CA VAL A 353 1.33 -0.11 -16.25
C VAL A 353 1.38 1.30 -15.68
N ARG A 354 2.37 2.12 -16.11
CA ARG A 354 2.46 3.54 -15.72
C ARG A 354 2.08 4.50 -16.85
N ARG A 355 1.85 4.00 -18.07
CA ARG A 355 1.52 4.81 -19.26
C ARG A 355 0.03 4.89 -19.51
N LYS A 356 -0.68 3.80 -19.23
CA LYS A 356 -2.13 3.67 -19.36
C LYS A 356 -2.73 2.97 -18.14
N LYS A 357 -4.04 3.13 -17.96
CA LYS A 357 -4.74 2.45 -16.86
C LYS A 357 -5.03 1.01 -17.25
N MET A 358 -4.46 0.09 -16.52
CA MET A 358 -4.64 -1.33 -16.78
C MET A 358 -4.62 -2.13 -15.47
N THR A 359 -5.24 -3.29 -15.48
CA THR A 359 -5.20 -4.24 -14.38
C THR A 359 -4.78 -5.61 -14.88
N ILE A 360 -3.68 -6.13 -14.33
CA ILE A 360 -3.19 -7.47 -14.61
C ILE A 360 -3.46 -8.32 -13.37
N TYR A 361 -4.28 -9.34 -13.53
CA TYR A 361 -4.49 -10.37 -12.51
C TYR A 361 -3.57 -11.55 -12.80
N ILE A 362 -2.77 -11.94 -11.83
CA ILE A 362 -1.93 -13.13 -11.90
C ILE A 362 -2.70 -14.25 -11.21
N GLY A 363 -3.41 -15.01 -12.01
CA GLY A 363 -4.22 -16.14 -11.57
C GLY A 363 -3.38 -17.38 -11.36
N ILE A 364 -3.50 -18.01 -10.19
CA ILE A 364 -2.78 -19.25 -9.88
C ILE A 364 -3.73 -20.16 -9.12
N GLN A 365 -3.83 -21.39 -9.59
CA GLN A 365 -4.54 -22.39 -8.81
C GLN A 365 -3.67 -22.88 -7.64
N PRO A 366 -4.24 -23.10 -6.43
CA PRO A 366 -3.46 -23.51 -5.26
C PRO A 366 -2.63 -24.78 -5.48
N ASN A 367 -3.14 -25.76 -6.27
CA ASN A 367 -2.43 -26.98 -6.63
C ASN A 367 -1.24 -26.76 -7.59
N LYS A 368 -1.18 -25.60 -8.25
CA LYS A 368 -0.12 -25.19 -9.18
C LYS A 368 0.87 -24.17 -8.61
N LEU A 369 0.71 -23.83 -7.33
CA LEU A 369 1.49 -22.78 -6.70
C LEU A 369 3.01 -23.06 -6.70
N ALA A 370 3.40 -24.31 -6.43
CA ALA A 370 4.82 -24.69 -6.43
C ALA A 370 5.46 -24.56 -7.82
N GLU A 371 4.77 -25.04 -8.87
CA GLU A 371 5.21 -24.95 -10.26
C GLU A 371 5.25 -23.49 -10.77
N SER A 372 4.38 -22.63 -10.23
CA SER A 372 4.23 -21.23 -10.65
C SER A 372 5.25 -20.29 -10.04
N ARG A 373 5.94 -20.68 -8.97
CA ARG A 373 6.85 -19.78 -8.23
C ARG A 373 7.86 -19.09 -9.10
N LEU A 374 8.50 -19.83 -9.99
CA LEU A 374 9.56 -19.29 -10.86
C LEU A 374 9.01 -18.22 -11.81
N ILE A 375 7.92 -18.55 -12.53
CA ILE A 375 7.35 -17.63 -13.52
C ILE A 375 6.77 -16.37 -12.86
N ILE A 376 6.24 -16.48 -11.65
CA ILE A 376 5.74 -15.33 -10.88
C ILE A 376 6.90 -14.45 -10.41
N ASN A 377 7.96 -15.07 -9.88
CA ASN A 377 9.17 -14.34 -9.51
C ASN A 377 9.76 -13.59 -10.70
N LEU A 378 9.85 -14.25 -11.86
CA LEU A 378 10.31 -13.63 -13.09
C LEU A 378 9.41 -12.45 -13.51
N PHE A 379 8.08 -12.64 -13.41
CA PHE A 379 7.10 -11.60 -13.73
C PHE A 379 7.28 -10.35 -12.86
N PHE A 380 7.28 -10.49 -11.53
CA PHE A 380 7.44 -9.35 -10.62
C PHE A 380 8.84 -8.73 -10.72
N SER A 381 9.87 -9.54 -10.93
CA SER A 381 11.23 -9.05 -11.13
C SER A 381 11.35 -8.18 -12.38
N GLN A 382 10.79 -8.64 -13.49
CA GLN A 382 10.76 -7.83 -14.71
C GLN A 382 9.87 -6.61 -14.58
N LEU A 383 8.68 -6.75 -14.00
CA LEU A 383 7.76 -5.63 -13.77
C LEU A 383 8.47 -4.49 -13.02
N ILE A 384 9.13 -4.81 -11.92
CA ILE A 384 9.82 -3.80 -11.10
C ILE A 384 11.02 -3.24 -11.85
N ASN A 385 11.90 -4.07 -12.40
CA ASN A 385 13.10 -3.64 -13.10
C ASN A 385 12.79 -2.75 -14.31
N LEU A 386 11.79 -3.10 -15.12
CA LEU A 386 11.40 -2.31 -16.29
C LEU A 386 10.81 -0.95 -15.88
N ASN A 387 10.06 -0.93 -14.78
CA ASN A 387 9.39 0.28 -14.33
C ASN A 387 10.20 1.13 -13.34
N THR A 388 11.43 0.73 -13.02
CA THR A 388 12.38 1.55 -12.24
C THR A 388 13.53 2.11 -13.07
N LYS A 389 13.49 1.98 -14.40
CA LYS A 389 14.49 2.57 -15.32
C LYS A 389 14.36 4.09 -15.41
N GLU A 390 13.13 4.63 -15.37
CA GLU A 390 12.86 6.06 -15.58
C GLU A 390 11.94 6.62 -14.48
N LEU A 391 12.27 7.80 -13.99
CA LEU A 391 11.45 8.54 -13.02
C LEU A 391 10.27 9.23 -13.73
N PRO A 392 9.07 9.31 -13.10
CA PRO A 392 7.93 10.03 -13.64
C PRO A 392 8.22 11.52 -13.93
N LYS A 393 9.12 12.12 -13.16
CA LYS A 393 9.55 13.52 -13.38
C LYS A 393 10.33 13.73 -14.68
N SER A 394 11.03 12.69 -15.15
CA SER A 394 11.86 12.74 -16.36
C SER A 394 11.10 12.33 -17.62
N ASN A 395 9.98 11.59 -17.45
CA ASN A 395 9.17 11.11 -18.57
C ASN A 395 7.69 11.39 -18.31
N PRO A 396 7.08 12.38 -19.01
CA PRO A 396 5.69 12.78 -18.81
C PRO A 396 4.66 11.73 -19.25
N ASP A 397 5.07 10.70 -19.99
CA ASP A 397 4.19 9.58 -20.38
C ASP A 397 3.89 8.63 -19.21
N LEU A 398 4.72 8.66 -18.15
CA LEU A 398 4.55 7.86 -16.95
C LEU A 398 3.53 8.51 -16.00
N LYS A 399 2.27 8.57 -16.42
CA LYS A 399 1.19 9.36 -15.81
C LYS A 399 0.56 8.69 -14.59
N TYR A 400 0.58 7.36 -14.54
CA TYR A 400 -0.21 6.60 -13.59
C TYR A 400 0.66 5.92 -12.54
N GLN A 401 0.08 5.71 -11.37
CA GLN A 401 0.65 4.88 -10.32
C GLN A 401 0.21 3.42 -10.54
N CYS A 402 1.12 2.49 -10.30
CA CYS A 402 0.80 1.06 -10.31
C CYS A 402 0.83 0.51 -8.88
N LEU A 403 -0.30 0.00 -8.40
CA LEU A 403 -0.38 -0.69 -7.12
C LEU A 403 -0.18 -2.19 -7.29
N LEU A 404 0.85 -2.74 -6.65
CA LEU A 404 1.06 -4.17 -6.51
C LEU A 404 0.25 -4.67 -5.29
N LEU A 405 -0.92 -5.24 -5.54
CA LEU A 405 -1.75 -5.85 -4.51
C LEU A 405 -1.46 -7.35 -4.46
N MET A 406 -0.75 -7.77 -3.42
CA MET A 406 -0.23 -9.13 -3.33
C MET A 406 -0.98 -9.91 -2.23
N ASP A 407 -2.10 -10.52 -2.60
CA ASP A 407 -2.83 -11.41 -1.69
C ASP A 407 -2.04 -12.70 -1.48
N GLU A 408 -1.91 -13.14 -0.23
CA GLU A 408 -1.05 -14.28 0.14
C GLU A 408 0.44 -14.10 -0.25
N PHE A 409 1.02 -12.91 0.01
CA PHE A 409 2.37 -12.50 -0.42
C PHE A 409 3.46 -13.55 -0.16
N THR A 410 3.44 -14.20 0.99
CA THR A 410 4.45 -15.20 1.40
C THR A 410 4.28 -16.56 0.71
N SER A 411 3.12 -16.84 0.10
CA SER A 411 2.84 -18.15 -0.50
C SER A 411 3.64 -18.43 -1.78
N ILE A 412 4.03 -17.38 -2.50
CA ILE A 412 4.84 -17.48 -3.73
C ILE A 412 6.34 -17.62 -3.45
N GLY A 413 6.72 -17.70 -2.17
CA GLY A 413 8.12 -17.73 -1.75
C GLY A 413 8.77 -16.35 -1.76
N LYS A 414 10.09 -16.32 -1.69
CA LYS A 414 10.87 -15.08 -1.68
C LYS A 414 10.93 -14.47 -3.07
N VAL A 415 10.50 -13.23 -3.22
CA VAL A 415 10.65 -12.40 -4.43
C VAL A 415 11.80 -11.42 -4.15
N GLU A 416 13.01 -11.78 -4.58
CA GLU A 416 14.25 -11.08 -4.24
C GLU A 416 14.19 -9.58 -4.59
N ILE A 417 13.62 -9.25 -5.75
CA ILE A 417 13.54 -7.87 -6.20
C ILE A 417 12.69 -7.00 -5.27
N ILE A 418 11.65 -7.54 -4.64
CA ILE A 418 10.82 -6.76 -3.71
C ILE A 418 11.63 -6.39 -2.48
N ALA A 419 12.43 -7.32 -1.95
CA ALA A 419 13.28 -7.07 -0.81
C ALA A 419 14.28 -5.92 -1.05
N SER A 420 14.85 -5.85 -2.25
CA SER A 420 15.81 -4.80 -2.62
C SER A 420 15.14 -3.50 -3.08
N ALA A 421 14.02 -3.58 -3.80
CA ALA A 421 13.38 -2.43 -4.43
C ALA A 421 12.41 -1.67 -3.50
N VAL A 422 11.97 -2.27 -2.39
CA VAL A 422 11.00 -1.67 -1.46
C VAL A 422 11.41 -0.28 -0.95
N SER A 423 12.71 0.00 -0.88
CA SER A 423 13.23 1.28 -0.41
C SER A 423 13.14 2.43 -1.44
N TYR A 424 13.04 2.13 -2.74
CA TYR A 424 13.09 3.15 -3.80
C TYR A 424 11.93 3.14 -4.79
N MET A 425 11.20 2.03 -4.95
CA MET A 425 10.18 1.89 -6.01
C MET A 425 9.00 2.85 -5.86
N ALA A 426 8.73 3.38 -4.66
CA ALA A 426 7.72 4.42 -4.45
C ALA A 426 8.00 5.69 -5.28
N GLY A 427 9.27 6.09 -5.41
CA GLY A 427 9.69 7.22 -6.23
C GLY A 427 9.41 7.03 -7.73
N TYR A 428 9.20 5.79 -8.16
CA TYR A 428 8.87 5.42 -9.54
C TYR A 428 7.37 5.21 -9.76
N ASN A 429 6.50 5.66 -8.86
CA ASN A 429 5.05 5.44 -8.90
C ASN A 429 4.65 3.94 -8.89
N ILE A 430 5.47 3.09 -8.27
CA ILE A 430 5.10 1.72 -7.96
C ILE A 430 4.81 1.64 -6.48
N ARG A 431 3.60 1.20 -6.12
CA ARG A 431 3.12 1.14 -4.75
C ARG A 431 2.87 -0.32 -4.36
N LEU A 432 3.10 -0.66 -3.10
CA LEU A 432 3.01 -2.04 -2.62
C LEU A 432 1.94 -2.16 -1.53
N LEU A 433 1.10 -3.20 -1.64
CA LEU A 433 0.15 -3.65 -0.63
C LEU A 433 0.26 -5.18 -0.47
N PRO A 434 1.27 -5.67 0.27
CA PRO A 434 1.40 -7.08 0.57
C PRO A 434 0.46 -7.46 1.71
N ILE A 435 -0.13 -8.64 1.60
CA ILE A 435 -0.99 -9.24 2.61
C ILE A 435 -0.32 -10.48 3.13
N ILE A 436 -0.01 -10.49 4.41
CA ILE A 436 0.63 -11.58 5.14
C ILE A 436 -0.32 -12.18 6.18
N GLN A 437 -0.08 -13.40 6.61
CA GLN A 437 -0.90 -14.02 7.65
C GLN A 437 -0.39 -13.69 9.05
N SER A 438 0.93 -13.60 9.22
CA SER A 438 1.62 -13.24 10.46
C SER A 438 3.00 -12.67 10.16
N MET A 439 3.59 -11.96 11.11
CA MET A 439 4.97 -11.49 11.00
C MET A 439 5.96 -12.66 11.01
N SER A 440 5.69 -13.71 11.78
CA SER A 440 6.51 -14.93 11.80
C SER A 440 6.57 -15.63 10.44
N GLN A 441 5.48 -15.62 9.66
CA GLN A 441 5.47 -16.18 8.31
C GLN A 441 6.34 -15.36 7.35
N LEU A 442 6.34 -14.04 7.49
CA LEU A 442 7.22 -13.17 6.72
C LEU A 442 8.69 -13.43 7.06
N ASP A 443 9.01 -13.57 8.36
CA ASP A 443 10.35 -13.92 8.84
C ASP A 443 10.83 -15.28 8.31
N ALA A 444 9.96 -16.28 8.28
CA ALA A 444 10.27 -17.59 7.73
C ALA A 444 10.57 -17.56 6.23
N THR A 445 9.92 -16.68 5.47
CA THR A 445 10.08 -16.59 4.00
C THR A 445 11.29 -15.76 3.60
N TYR A 446 11.51 -14.61 4.24
CA TYR A 446 12.51 -13.62 3.82
C TYR A 446 13.76 -13.58 4.72
N GLY A 447 13.70 -14.20 5.91
CA GLY A 447 14.66 -14.01 6.98
C GLY A 447 14.37 -12.72 7.75
N ARG A 448 14.77 -12.71 9.03
CA ARG A 448 14.39 -11.66 9.99
C ARG A 448 14.82 -10.24 9.60
N GLU A 449 16.01 -10.10 9.04
CA GLU A 449 16.56 -8.78 8.64
C GLU A 449 15.81 -8.17 7.44
N VAL A 450 15.56 -8.98 6.41
CA VAL A 450 14.83 -8.54 5.22
C VAL A 450 13.36 -8.27 5.55
N SER A 451 12.75 -9.12 6.38
CA SER A 451 11.40 -8.95 6.89
C SER A 451 11.23 -7.60 7.59
N ARG A 452 12.16 -7.23 8.47
CA ARG A 452 12.18 -5.91 9.12
C ARG A 452 12.29 -4.78 8.12
N THR A 453 13.16 -4.90 7.11
CA THR A 453 13.30 -3.92 6.05
C THR A 453 11.98 -3.74 5.29
N ILE A 454 11.29 -4.84 4.96
CA ILE A 454 9.97 -4.77 4.32
C ILE A 454 8.99 -4.03 5.23
N ILE A 455 8.86 -4.42 6.49
CA ILE A 455 7.90 -3.83 7.44
C ILE A 455 8.15 -2.33 7.63
N THR A 456 9.40 -1.92 7.83
CA THR A 456 9.76 -0.51 8.09
C THR A 456 9.56 0.41 6.89
N ASN A 457 9.56 -0.13 5.68
CA ASN A 457 9.23 0.64 4.47
C ASN A 457 7.72 0.79 4.22
N HIS A 458 6.87 0.15 5.04
CA HIS A 458 5.43 0.31 4.97
C HIS A 458 4.95 1.32 6.01
N ALA A 459 4.68 2.53 5.55
CA ALA A 459 4.26 3.66 6.39
C ALA A 459 2.94 3.41 7.13
N LEU A 460 2.08 2.55 6.59
CA LEU A 460 0.83 2.14 7.22
C LEU A 460 0.76 0.62 7.38
N GLN A 461 0.50 0.18 8.60
CA GLN A 461 0.40 -1.24 8.96
C GLN A 461 -0.99 -1.54 9.51
N ILE A 462 -1.76 -2.36 8.80
CA ILE A 462 -3.10 -2.81 9.23
C ILE A 462 -2.94 -4.13 9.97
N LEU A 463 -3.47 -4.18 11.19
CA LEU A 463 -3.35 -5.32 12.10
C LEU A 463 -4.75 -5.87 12.41
N TYR A 464 -5.01 -7.10 11.98
CA TYR A 464 -6.19 -7.85 12.38
C TYR A 464 -5.91 -8.59 13.69
N ALA A 465 -6.96 -9.09 14.34
CA ALA A 465 -6.81 -9.86 15.57
C ALA A 465 -5.82 -11.02 15.38
N PRO A 466 -4.64 -10.98 16.04
CA PRO A 466 -3.59 -11.98 15.85
C PRO A 466 -3.98 -13.31 16.53
N ARG A 467 -3.57 -14.42 15.95
CA ARG A 467 -3.72 -15.76 16.59
C ARG A 467 -2.49 -16.14 17.37
N GLU A 468 -1.34 -15.76 16.88
CA GLU A 468 -0.06 -16.04 17.50
C GLU A 468 0.18 -15.12 18.70
N GLN A 469 0.82 -15.68 19.76
CA GLN A 469 1.06 -14.91 20.98
C GLN A 469 2.15 -13.87 20.79
N GLN A 470 3.19 -14.20 20.01
CA GLN A 470 4.28 -13.26 19.74
C GLN A 470 3.76 -12.05 18.97
N ASP A 471 2.99 -12.25 17.89
CA ASP A 471 2.37 -11.14 17.14
C ASP A 471 1.48 -10.28 18.07
N ALA A 472 0.71 -10.90 18.97
CA ALA A 472 -0.11 -10.16 19.91
C ALA A 472 0.71 -9.30 20.89
N ASN A 473 1.85 -9.80 21.36
CA ASN A 473 2.77 -9.06 22.21
C ASN A 473 3.39 -7.88 21.44
N ASP A 474 3.91 -8.15 20.25
CA ASP A 474 4.56 -7.13 19.40
C ASP A 474 3.58 -6.01 19.03
N TYR A 475 2.34 -6.37 18.65
CA TYR A 475 1.32 -5.37 18.35
C TYR A 475 0.92 -4.54 19.58
N SER A 476 0.81 -5.18 20.76
CA SER A 476 0.53 -4.47 22.01
C SER A 476 1.62 -3.43 22.31
N ASP A 477 2.89 -3.79 22.13
CA ASP A 477 4.01 -2.89 22.34
C ASP A 477 4.04 -1.74 21.30
N MET A 478 3.74 -2.03 20.04
CA MET A 478 3.65 -1.02 18.96
C MET A 478 2.55 0.01 19.20
N LEU A 479 1.43 -0.38 19.84
CA LEU A 479 0.34 0.54 20.18
C LEU A 479 0.71 1.51 21.30
N GLY A 480 1.74 1.20 22.07
CA GLY A 480 2.26 2.03 23.15
C GLY A 480 1.50 1.90 24.48
N TYR A 481 1.84 2.77 25.41
CA TYR A 481 1.39 2.69 26.80
C TYR A 481 0.65 3.96 27.21
N THR A 482 -0.30 3.78 28.12
CA THR A 482 -1.05 4.85 28.77
C THR A 482 -0.89 4.78 30.28
N THR A 483 -1.01 5.93 30.95
CA THR A 483 -0.99 6.03 32.42
C THR A 483 -2.40 5.85 32.95
N VAL A 484 -2.63 4.82 33.73
CA VAL A 484 -3.91 4.57 34.43
C VAL A 484 -3.77 4.98 35.88
N ARG A 485 -4.70 5.81 36.36
CA ARG A 485 -4.78 6.21 37.76
C ARG A 485 -5.69 5.28 38.52
N LYS A 486 -5.12 4.61 39.53
CA LYS A 486 -5.86 3.74 40.44
C LYS A 486 -6.06 4.46 41.76
N LYS A 487 -7.31 4.56 42.19
CA LYS A 487 -7.65 5.12 43.48
C LYS A 487 -7.66 4.00 44.51
N ASN A 488 -6.68 4.01 45.41
CA ASN A 488 -6.66 3.11 46.56
C ASN A 488 -7.33 3.79 47.74
N VAL A 489 -8.32 3.13 48.31
CA VAL A 489 -9.05 3.60 49.48
C VAL A 489 -8.66 2.71 50.66
N THR A 490 -7.93 3.26 51.59
CA THR A 490 -7.61 2.56 52.83
C THR A 490 -8.67 2.88 53.87
N HIS A 491 -9.36 1.86 54.37
CA HIS A 491 -10.35 1.98 55.44
C HIS A 491 -9.63 1.89 56.81
N ALA A 492 -9.06 3.03 57.23
CA ALA A 492 -8.60 3.26 58.59
C ALA A 492 -9.56 4.24 59.30
N ARG A 493 -9.29 4.65 60.56
CA ARG A 493 -10.15 5.63 61.29
C ARG A 493 -10.45 6.91 60.50
N GLU A 494 -9.56 7.27 59.55
CA GLU A 494 -9.82 8.30 58.54
C GLU A 494 -9.66 7.69 57.16
N LYS A 495 -10.60 7.96 56.23
CA LYS A 495 -10.55 7.53 54.83
C LYS A 495 -9.45 8.30 54.09
N THR A 496 -8.28 7.67 53.88
CA THR A 496 -7.19 8.25 53.13
C THR A 496 -7.30 7.79 51.69
N HIS A 497 -7.31 8.76 50.75
CA HIS A 497 -7.29 8.50 49.32
C HIS A 497 -5.87 8.63 48.78
N ASN A 498 -5.29 7.51 48.33
CA ASN A 498 -4.00 7.52 47.67
C ASN A 498 -4.20 7.19 46.17
N PHE A 499 -3.55 7.96 45.26
CA PHE A 499 -3.59 7.75 43.85
C PHE A 499 -2.27 7.16 43.39
N THR A 500 -2.31 5.96 42.84
CA THR A 500 -1.16 5.32 42.22
C THR A 500 -1.29 5.42 40.70
N GLU A 501 -0.22 5.79 40.00
CA GLU A 501 -0.16 5.77 38.54
C GLU A 501 0.52 4.48 38.11
N GLU A 502 -0.15 3.71 37.26
CA GLU A 502 0.32 2.43 36.72
C GLU A 502 0.47 2.52 35.19
N ARG A 503 1.53 1.86 34.67
CA ARG A 503 1.73 1.70 33.23
C ARG A 503 0.80 0.60 32.72
N ARG A 504 0.01 0.90 31.66
CA ARG A 504 -0.81 -0.10 30.99
C ARG A 504 -0.66 0.04 29.48
N ALA A 505 -0.53 -1.08 28.76
CA ALA A 505 -0.59 -1.06 27.31
C ALA A 505 -1.94 -0.48 26.84
N LEU A 506 -1.94 0.27 25.74
CA LEU A 506 -3.18 0.83 25.16
C LEU A 506 -4.20 -0.27 24.84
N MET A 507 -3.72 -1.40 24.30
CA MET A 507 -4.43 -2.68 24.24
C MET A 507 -3.48 -3.79 24.70
N LEU A 508 -3.94 -4.60 25.65
CA LEU A 508 -3.20 -5.78 26.07
C LEU A 508 -3.21 -6.87 24.98
N PRO A 509 -2.23 -7.79 24.93
CA PRO A 509 -2.19 -8.88 23.95
C PRO A 509 -3.49 -9.68 23.87
N GLN A 510 -4.10 -10.00 25.02
CA GLN A 510 -5.39 -10.69 25.08
C GLN A 510 -6.56 -9.84 24.55
N GLU A 511 -6.53 -8.52 24.72
CA GLU A 511 -7.53 -7.61 24.18
C GLU A 511 -7.43 -7.52 22.65
N LEU A 512 -6.21 -7.58 22.10
CA LEU A 512 -5.98 -7.67 20.65
C LEU A 512 -6.52 -8.97 20.07
N LYS A 513 -6.24 -10.12 20.73
CA LYS A 513 -6.80 -11.42 20.34
C LYS A 513 -8.33 -11.46 20.41
N ALA A 514 -8.92 -10.76 21.39
CA ALA A 514 -10.35 -10.66 21.61
C ALA A 514 -11.02 -9.52 20.83
N MET A 515 -10.31 -8.81 19.95
CA MET A 515 -10.84 -7.65 19.23
C MET A 515 -12.06 -7.96 18.35
N GLY A 516 -12.26 -9.23 18.00
CA GLY A 516 -13.40 -9.70 17.25
C GLY A 516 -13.23 -9.59 15.73
N PRO A 517 -14.23 -10.10 14.98
CA PRO A 517 -14.14 -10.18 13.52
C PRO A 517 -14.39 -8.85 12.81
N ASP A 518 -14.97 -7.84 13.48
CA ASP A 518 -15.45 -6.61 12.88
C ASP A 518 -14.50 -5.42 13.07
N LYS A 519 -13.52 -5.55 13.94
CA LYS A 519 -12.58 -4.49 14.27
C LYS A 519 -11.18 -4.78 13.75
N GLU A 520 -10.47 -3.72 13.46
CA GLU A 520 -9.05 -3.72 13.10
C GLU A 520 -8.37 -2.52 13.73
N VAL A 521 -7.06 -2.58 13.81
CA VAL A 521 -6.22 -1.47 14.24
C VAL A 521 -5.19 -1.21 13.16
N PHE A 522 -4.88 0.05 12.88
CA PHE A 522 -3.74 0.37 12.05
C PHE A 522 -2.84 1.42 12.68
N LEU A 523 -1.58 1.35 12.34
CA LEU A 523 -0.54 2.32 12.65
C LEU A 523 -0.18 3.05 11.36
N TYR A 524 -0.08 4.37 11.43
CA TYR A 524 0.36 5.19 10.31
C TYR A 524 1.33 6.27 10.80
N GLU A 525 2.51 6.35 10.21
CA GLU A 525 3.55 7.31 10.60
C GLU A 525 3.11 8.77 10.53
N GLY A 526 2.14 9.09 9.65
CA GLY A 526 1.56 10.42 9.51
C GLY A 526 0.60 10.81 10.63
N ILE A 527 0.20 9.90 11.53
CA ILE A 527 -0.71 10.16 12.65
C ILE A 527 -0.06 9.70 13.96
N PRO A 528 0.02 10.57 14.99
CA PRO A 528 0.73 10.24 16.23
C PRO A 528 0.03 9.19 17.11
N HIS A 529 -1.16 8.76 16.76
CA HIS A 529 -1.98 7.83 17.54
C HIS A 529 -2.43 6.66 16.67
N PRO A 530 -2.38 5.41 17.17
CA PRO A 530 -2.97 4.28 16.49
C PRO A 530 -4.47 4.48 16.24
N VAL A 531 -4.97 3.90 15.16
CA VAL A 531 -6.37 4.03 14.76
C VAL A 531 -7.08 2.70 14.95
N LYS A 532 -8.17 2.70 15.71
CA LYS A 532 -9.09 1.57 15.81
C LYS A 532 -10.31 1.87 14.97
N CYS A 533 -10.58 1.02 13.97
CA CYS A 533 -11.69 1.22 13.04
C CYS A 533 -12.44 -0.09 12.74
N ASP A 534 -13.46 0.03 11.92
CA ASP A 534 -14.28 -1.10 11.51
C ASP A 534 -13.74 -1.70 10.22
N LYS A 535 -13.69 -3.04 10.14
CA LYS A 535 -13.43 -3.76 8.90
C LYS A 535 -14.58 -3.53 7.92
N ILE A 536 -14.23 -3.33 6.67
CA ILE A 536 -15.22 -3.25 5.61
C ILE A 536 -15.79 -4.65 5.34
N ARG A 537 -17.10 -4.70 5.08
CA ARG A 537 -17.80 -5.89 4.57
C ARG A 537 -18.46 -5.52 3.26
N TYR A 538 -17.69 -5.59 2.15
CA TYR A 538 -18.14 -5.10 0.83
C TYR A 538 -19.51 -5.67 0.44
N TYR A 539 -19.80 -6.92 0.77
CA TYR A 539 -21.05 -7.60 0.43
C TYR A 539 -22.27 -7.12 1.25
N LYS A 540 -22.09 -6.31 2.29
CA LYS A 540 -23.15 -5.66 3.08
C LYS A 540 -23.34 -4.19 2.73
N ASP A 541 -22.45 -3.61 1.92
CA ASP A 541 -22.47 -2.20 1.57
C ASP A 541 -22.91 -2.03 0.11
N ARG A 542 -24.02 -1.34 -0.09
CA ARG A 542 -24.55 -1.05 -1.44
C ARG A 542 -23.53 -0.32 -2.32
N TYR A 543 -22.67 0.48 -1.72
CA TYR A 543 -21.60 1.20 -2.42
C TYR A 543 -20.66 0.26 -3.16
N PHE A 544 -20.32 -0.89 -2.59
CA PHE A 544 -19.47 -1.90 -3.21
C PHE A 544 -20.28 -2.91 -4.03
N THR A 545 -21.43 -3.37 -3.52
CA THR A 545 -22.20 -4.42 -4.22
C THR A 545 -22.75 -3.95 -5.57
N SER A 546 -23.06 -2.66 -5.72
CA SER A 546 -23.46 -2.08 -7.03
C SER A 546 -22.35 -2.09 -8.08
N ARG A 547 -21.11 -2.36 -7.71
CA ARG A 547 -19.93 -2.44 -8.57
C ARG A 547 -19.51 -3.86 -8.91
N LEU A 548 -20.17 -4.86 -8.37
CA LEU A 548 -19.92 -6.25 -8.71
C LEU A 548 -20.58 -6.53 -10.07
N LEU A 549 -19.87 -6.27 -11.14
CA LEU A 549 -20.29 -6.50 -12.52
C LEU A 549 -19.79 -7.87 -13.01
N PRO A 550 -20.45 -8.43 -14.05
CA PRO A 550 -19.97 -9.66 -14.68
C PRO A 550 -18.51 -9.56 -15.09
N LYS A 551 -17.74 -10.64 -14.90
CA LYS A 551 -16.32 -10.67 -15.25
C LYS A 551 -16.10 -10.51 -16.75
N VAL A 552 -14.91 -10.03 -17.12
CA VAL A 552 -14.47 -9.92 -18.53
C VAL A 552 -14.14 -11.30 -19.08
N ASP A 553 -14.37 -11.48 -20.38
CA ASP A 553 -13.95 -12.69 -21.09
C ASP A 553 -12.44 -12.74 -21.23
N VAL A 554 -11.89 -13.94 -21.09
CA VAL A 554 -10.46 -14.23 -21.23
C VAL A 554 -10.26 -15.12 -22.46
N PRO A 555 -9.28 -14.82 -23.33
CA PRO A 555 -9.02 -15.61 -24.51
C PRO A 555 -8.60 -17.04 -24.12
N MET A 556 -9.02 -17.99 -24.94
CA MET A 556 -8.64 -19.40 -24.82
C MET A 556 -7.42 -19.66 -25.71
N LEU A 557 -6.37 -20.27 -25.16
CA LEU A 557 -5.18 -20.63 -25.91
C LEU A 557 -5.46 -21.85 -26.81
N ASN A 558 -5.04 -21.74 -28.06
CA ASN A 558 -4.93 -22.90 -28.96
C ASN A 558 -3.60 -23.60 -28.69
N VAL A 559 -3.65 -24.68 -27.94
CA VAL A 559 -2.50 -25.51 -27.52
C VAL A 559 -2.54 -26.84 -28.24
#